data_603a54e31321da39ce03a5a4b56d86ce
#
_entry.id   603a54e31321da39ce03a5a4b56d86ce
#
_cell.length_a   1.000
_cell.length_b   1.000
_cell.length_c   1.000
_cell.angle_alpha   90.00
_cell.angle_beta   90.00
_cell.angle_gamma   90.00
#
_symmetry.space_group_name_H-M   'P 1'
#
loop_
_entity.id
_entity.type
_entity.pdbx_description
1 polymer ?
#
loop_
_entity_poly.entity_id
_entity_poly.type
_entity_poly.pdbx_seq_one_letter_code
_entity_poly.pdbx_strand_id
1 'polypeptide(L)'
;MPNILHLTIETAYIDLNGYRFEPIITNYLPKLKVLQLKMCIALDNITNKEQQIDNLINSCRSSFCLDKHQWFVRCHLDFTSQSNIIWIYTLSYAFSNFNVISDNILIRSTCPQESDFYSYDCVNRFSCKSTIILECMLSHIKFPNIHHLILEYCPNPYFWSIIPTLDQLVSLEIFLCDESNKTIQDQLQNRLCRAPHLTSLKFRSWSILSAFLYEIKNQSIRRLDLQGTDRLYRELWLNGDECIQSGPSTLGIQCEVLFIRVKHRESMLNRVNLMNNIRVLNFFCQDNQLDESDGLSLARHDELVTWFEDQLSLAWEIAKHPRYFRCIQMWIR
;
A
#
# COMPACT_ATOMS: atom_id res chain seq x y z
N MET A 1 -33.23 15.22 -19.77
CA MET A 1 -32.19 15.21 -18.74
C MET A 1 -32.01 13.82 -18.17
N PRO A 2 -30.80 13.34 -17.93
CA PRO A 2 -30.59 12.00 -17.43
C PRO A 2 -31.20 11.85 -16.03
N ASN A 3 -31.88 10.72 -15.79
CA ASN A 3 -32.48 10.38 -14.49
C ASN A 3 -31.38 9.80 -13.56
N ILE A 4 -30.32 10.55 -13.32
CA ILE A 4 -29.23 10.13 -12.44
C ILE A 4 -29.68 10.30 -10.99
N LEU A 5 -29.72 9.19 -10.26
CA LEU A 5 -30.07 9.16 -8.84
C LEU A 5 -28.83 9.04 -7.95
N HIS A 6 -27.77 8.43 -8.44
CA HIS A 6 -26.52 8.21 -7.76
C HIS A 6 -25.37 8.71 -8.63
N LEU A 7 -24.44 9.43 -8.04
CA LEU A 7 -23.25 9.93 -8.72
C LEU A 7 -22.03 9.70 -7.83
N THR A 8 -21.06 8.95 -8.35
CA THR A 8 -19.78 8.72 -7.70
C THR A 8 -18.69 9.39 -8.53
N ILE A 9 -17.92 10.26 -7.91
CA ILE A 9 -16.81 11.00 -8.55
C ILE A 9 -15.55 10.82 -7.72
N GLU A 10 -14.51 10.30 -8.35
CA GLU A 10 -13.14 10.37 -7.83
C GLU A 10 -12.30 11.18 -8.81
N THR A 11 -11.68 12.26 -8.37
CA THR A 11 -10.95 13.17 -9.23
C THR A 11 -9.80 13.86 -8.50
N ALA A 12 -8.83 14.35 -9.26
CA ALA A 12 -7.70 15.10 -8.74
C ALA A 12 -7.54 16.43 -9.48
N TYR A 13 -7.06 17.43 -8.75
CA TYR A 13 -6.68 18.75 -9.29
C TYR A 13 -7.84 19.53 -9.94
N ILE A 14 -9.06 19.37 -9.45
CA ILE A 14 -10.21 20.17 -9.87
C ILE A 14 -10.49 21.22 -8.79
N ASP A 15 -10.53 22.49 -9.18
CA ASP A 15 -10.98 23.59 -8.33
C ASP A 15 -12.52 23.63 -8.28
N LEU A 16 -13.10 22.76 -7.49
CA LEU A 16 -14.53 22.66 -7.29
C LEU A 16 -14.88 22.81 -5.80
N ASN A 17 -15.61 23.85 -5.46
CA ASN A 17 -16.08 24.10 -4.10
C ASN A 17 -17.59 23.92 -3.98
N GLY A 18 -18.12 23.91 -2.75
CA GLY A 18 -19.53 23.66 -2.47
C GLY A 18 -20.48 24.65 -3.17
N TYR A 19 -20.07 25.92 -3.34
CA TYR A 19 -20.90 26.91 -4.03
C TYR A 19 -21.09 26.63 -5.52
N ARG A 20 -20.13 25.96 -6.15
CA ARG A 20 -20.22 25.55 -7.57
C ARG A 20 -21.02 24.27 -7.74
N PHE A 21 -21.06 23.39 -6.74
CA PHE A 21 -21.80 22.15 -6.80
C PHE A 21 -23.32 22.37 -6.85
N GLU A 22 -23.84 23.24 -6.01
CA GLU A 22 -25.27 23.46 -5.90
C GLU A 22 -25.94 23.84 -7.23
N PRO A 23 -25.48 24.84 -7.98
CA PRO A 23 -26.07 25.18 -9.29
C PRO A 23 -25.88 24.06 -10.33
N ILE A 24 -24.77 23.35 -10.32
CA ILE A 24 -24.54 22.24 -11.24
C ILE A 24 -25.57 21.14 -10.99
N ILE A 25 -25.75 20.73 -9.74
CA ILE A 25 -26.68 19.67 -9.39
C ILE A 25 -28.13 20.10 -9.63
N THR A 26 -28.50 21.29 -9.22
CA THR A 26 -29.85 21.81 -9.38
C THR A 26 -30.26 21.90 -10.85
N ASN A 27 -29.36 22.38 -11.71
CA ASN A 27 -29.66 22.62 -13.12
C ASN A 27 -29.53 21.35 -13.99
N TYR A 28 -28.55 20.49 -13.69
CA TYR A 28 -28.23 19.38 -14.58
C TYR A 28 -28.58 18.00 -14.00
N LEU A 29 -28.66 17.88 -12.67
CA LEU A 29 -28.89 16.62 -11.96
C LEU A 29 -29.99 16.73 -10.89
N PRO A 30 -31.17 17.29 -11.21
CA PRO A 30 -32.21 17.64 -10.22
C PRO A 30 -32.79 16.41 -9.46
N LYS A 31 -32.56 15.21 -9.97
CA LYS A 31 -33.00 13.95 -9.34
C LYS A 31 -31.93 13.26 -8.51
N LEU A 32 -30.75 13.85 -8.39
CA LEU A 32 -29.64 13.25 -7.64
C LEU A 32 -29.98 13.13 -6.16
N LYS A 33 -29.92 11.91 -5.65
CA LYS A 33 -30.21 11.58 -4.24
C LYS A 33 -28.92 11.29 -3.47
N VAL A 34 -27.97 10.62 -4.11
CA VAL A 34 -26.71 10.18 -3.49
C VAL A 34 -25.54 10.77 -4.27
N LEU A 35 -24.74 11.56 -3.57
CA LEU A 35 -23.46 12.06 -4.07
C LEU A 35 -22.33 11.42 -3.27
N GLN A 36 -21.47 10.70 -3.97
CA GLN A 36 -20.23 10.13 -3.44
C GLN A 36 -19.05 10.84 -4.12
N LEU A 37 -18.39 11.68 -3.38
CA LEU A 37 -17.34 12.54 -3.89
C LEU A 37 -16.05 12.25 -3.18
N LYS A 38 -14.95 12.16 -3.94
CA LYS A 38 -13.58 12.20 -3.45
C LYS A 38 -12.74 13.04 -4.39
N MET A 39 -12.16 14.09 -3.87
CA MET A 39 -11.33 15.02 -4.64
C MET A 39 -10.00 15.25 -3.95
N CYS A 40 -8.99 15.48 -4.77
CA CYS A 40 -7.68 15.95 -4.36
C CYS A 40 -7.48 17.36 -4.95
N ILE A 41 -7.23 18.34 -4.09
CA ILE A 41 -7.05 19.74 -4.47
C ILE A 41 -5.63 20.15 -4.08
N ALA A 42 -4.87 20.68 -5.04
CA ALA A 42 -3.58 21.30 -4.74
C ALA A 42 -3.78 22.73 -4.22
N LEU A 43 -3.07 23.10 -3.17
CA LEU A 43 -3.05 24.47 -2.65
C LEU A 43 -1.94 25.26 -3.34
N ASP A 44 -2.29 26.43 -3.87
CA ASP A 44 -1.35 27.29 -4.62
C ASP A 44 -0.35 28.03 -3.72
N ASN A 45 -0.66 28.20 -2.43
CA ASN A 45 0.16 28.98 -1.50
C ASN A 45 0.41 28.28 -0.17
N ILE A 46 1.65 28.38 0.32
CA ILE A 46 2.09 27.85 1.62
C ILE A 46 1.49 28.63 2.80
N THR A 47 1.11 29.88 2.57
CA THR A 47 0.54 30.78 3.58
C THR A 47 -0.99 30.65 3.65
N ASN A 48 -1.53 30.56 4.87
CA ASN A 48 -2.98 30.48 5.14
C ASN A 48 -3.71 29.17 4.75
N LYS A 49 -3.05 28.03 4.84
CA LYS A 49 -3.67 26.74 4.51
C LYS A 49 -4.92 26.45 5.33
N GLU A 50 -4.91 26.76 6.62
CA GLU A 50 -6.08 26.55 7.52
C GLU A 50 -7.29 27.36 7.03
N GLN A 51 -7.07 28.63 6.67
CA GLN A 51 -8.14 29.47 6.15
C GLN A 51 -8.71 28.94 4.83
N GLN A 52 -7.87 28.39 3.95
CA GLN A 52 -8.34 27.80 2.69
C GLN A 52 -9.21 26.56 2.95
N ILE A 53 -8.84 25.71 3.91
CA ILE A 53 -9.65 24.57 4.33
C ILE A 53 -10.97 25.03 4.94
N ASP A 54 -10.94 26.01 5.84
CA ASP A 54 -12.16 26.53 6.46
C ASP A 54 -13.09 27.13 5.42
N ASN A 55 -12.56 27.88 4.44
CA ASN A 55 -13.35 28.40 3.32
C ASN A 55 -13.96 27.27 2.46
N LEU A 56 -13.18 26.23 2.17
CA LEU A 56 -13.64 25.08 1.41
C LEU A 56 -14.77 24.34 2.13
N ILE A 57 -14.60 24.02 3.41
CA ILE A 57 -15.62 23.38 4.23
C ILE A 57 -16.86 24.26 4.39
N ASN A 58 -16.68 25.57 4.61
CA ASN A 58 -17.81 26.49 4.72
C ASN A 58 -18.60 26.59 3.42
N SER A 59 -17.96 26.47 2.26
CA SER A 59 -18.66 26.39 0.98
C SER A 59 -19.62 25.20 0.86
N CYS A 60 -19.33 24.10 1.58
CA CYS A 60 -20.16 22.89 1.61
C CYS A 60 -21.25 22.93 2.70
N ARG A 61 -21.38 24.03 3.46
CA ARG A 61 -22.38 24.19 4.55
C ARG A 61 -23.68 24.83 4.09
N SER A 62 -24.00 24.82 2.80
CA SER A 62 -25.29 25.35 2.33
C SER A 62 -26.44 24.49 2.84
N SER A 63 -27.63 25.11 3.00
CA SER A 63 -28.84 24.39 3.31
C SER A 63 -29.19 23.32 2.26
N PHE A 64 -28.80 23.56 1.02
CA PHE A 64 -28.91 22.56 -0.03
C PHE A 64 -28.12 21.29 0.29
N CYS A 65 -26.88 21.39 0.71
CA CYS A 65 -26.05 20.24 1.03
C CYS A 65 -26.48 19.56 2.35
N LEU A 66 -26.66 20.34 3.41
CA LEU A 66 -26.86 19.81 4.76
C LEU A 66 -28.32 19.46 5.06
N ASP A 67 -29.27 20.40 4.81
CA ASP A 67 -30.65 20.21 5.23
C ASP A 67 -31.44 19.37 4.22
N LYS A 68 -31.26 19.65 2.93
CA LYS A 68 -32.01 18.99 1.87
C LYS A 68 -31.47 17.60 1.51
N HIS A 69 -30.14 17.45 1.44
CA HIS A 69 -29.52 16.24 0.92
C HIS A 69 -28.72 15.45 1.96
N GLN A 70 -28.37 16.05 3.11
CA GLN A 70 -27.54 15.47 4.15
C GLN A 70 -26.17 14.97 3.60
N TRP A 71 -25.61 15.69 2.64
CA TRP A 71 -24.31 15.40 2.07
C TRP A 71 -23.22 16.04 2.93
N PHE A 72 -22.86 15.35 3.97
CA PHE A 72 -21.76 15.78 4.82
C PHE A 72 -20.42 15.54 4.12
N VAL A 73 -19.50 16.47 4.33
CA VAL A 73 -18.19 16.46 3.70
C VAL A 73 -17.13 16.52 4.79
N ARG A 74 -16.06 15.78 4.57
CA ARG A 74 -14.84 15.85 5.36
C ARG A 74 -13.67 16.20 4.46
N CYS A 75 -12.76 17.02 4.97
CA CYS A 75 -11.48 17.22 4.34
C CYS A 75 -10.32 16.97 5.31
N HIS A 76 -9.20 16.57 4.77
CA HIS A 76 -7.94 16.52 5.47
C HIS A 76 -6.84 17.15 4.63
N LEU A 77 -5.98 17.91 5.29
CA LEU A 77 -4.79 18.51 4.74
C LEU A 77 -3.57 17.78 5.28
N ASP A 78 -2.71 17.39 4.39
CA ASP A 78 -1.38 16.89 4.69
C ASP A 78 -0.38 18.05 4.71
N PHE A 79 0.24 18.29 5.86
CA PHE A 79 1.24 19.35 6.06
C PHE A 79 2.67 18.95 5.68
N THR A 80 2.89 17.82 5.03
CA THR A 80 4.25 17.47 4.60
C THR A 80 4.81 18.53 3.66
N SER A 81 6.10 18.79 3.78
CA SER A 81 6.82 19.85 3.06
C SER A 81 6.77 19.71 1.53
N GLN A 82 6.28 18.60 1.01
CA GLN A 82 6.28 18.31 -0.42
C GLN A 82 4.90 18.28 -1.09
N SER A 83 3.81 18.15 -0.33
CA SER A 83 2.47 18.10 -0.91
C SER A 83 1.51 19.05 -0.19
N ASN A 84 1.18 20.17 -0.84
CA ASN A 84 0.10 21.04 -0.41
C ASN A 84 -1.24 20.49 -0.92
N ILE A 85 -1.60 19.27 -0.47
CA ILE A 85 -2.76 18.57 -1.01
C ILE A 85 -3.86 18.50 0.04
N ILE A 86 -5.04 18.98 -0.30
CA ILE A 86 -6.28 18.74 0.44
C ILE A 86 -7.01 17.56 -0.19
N TRP A 87 -7.37 16.60 0.64
CA TRP A 87 -8.35 15.59 0.28
C TRP A 87 -9.71 15.97 0.82
N ILE A 88 -10.72 15.97 -0.05
CA ILE A 88 -12.12 16.21 0.33
C ILE A 88 -12.97 15.05 -0.14
N TYR A 89 -13.88 14.58 0.71
CA TYR A 89 -14.78 13.48 0.40
C TYR A 89 -16.09 13.56 1.18
N THR A 90 -17.13 12.98 0.59
CA THR A 90 -18.43 12.85 1.27
C THR A 90 -18.38 11.74 2.32
N LEU A 91 -19.14 11.90 3.40
CA LEU A 91 -19.48 10.89 4.38
C LEU A 91 -20.82 10.25 3.95
N SER A 92 -21.11 8.94 4.05
CA SER A 92 -20.16 7.85 4.38
C SER A 92 -19.14 7.66 3.26
N TYR A 93 -17.94 7.22 3.64
CA TYR A 93 -16.86 7.05 2.68
C TYR A 93 -17.13 5.83 1.78
N ALA A 94 -17.27 6.07 0.47
CA ALA A 94 -17.72 5.05 -0.49
C ALA A 94 -16.62 4.48 -1.38
N PHE A 95 -15.36 4.86 -1.13
CA PHE A 95 -14.23 4.48 -1.98
C PHE A 95 -13.44 3.32 -1.38
N SER A 96 -12.90 2.48 -2.25
CA SER A 96 -12.17 1.28 -1.83
C SER A 96 -10.79 1.56 -1.22
N ASN A 97 -10.21 2.72 -1.51
CA ASN A 97 -8.85 3.08 -1.07
C ASN A 97 -8.87 4.23 -0.08
N PHE A 98 -8.20 4.07 1.06
CA PHE A 98 -7.97 5.15 2.02
C PHE A 98 -6.48 5.26 2.34
N ASN A 99 -5.92 6.48 2.22
CA ASN A 99 -4.50 6.73 2.42
C ASN A 99 -4.30 7.78 3.51
N VAL A 100 -3.42 7.47 4.47
CA VAL A 100 -2.89 8.40 5.47
C VAL A 100 -1.41 8.62 5.13
N ILE A 101 -1.07 9.85 4.73
CA ILE A 101 0.25 10.15 4.15
C ILE A 101 1.20 10.79 5.18
N SER A 102 0.66 11.48 6.19
CA SER A 102 1.44 12.33 7.09
C SER A 102 1.00 12.21 8.54
N ASP A 103 1.93 12.53 9.44
CA ASP A 103 1.71 12.62 10.88
C ASP A 103 0.99 13.92 11.29
N ASN A 104 1.06 14.93 10.46
CA ASN A 104 0.49 16.24 10.73
C ASN A 104 -0.67 16.51 9.77
N ILE A 105 -1.86 16.06 10.16
CA ILE A 105 -3.07 16.19 9.38
C ILE A 105 -4.06 17.11 10.08
N LEU A 106 -4.52 18.15 9.39
CA LEU A 106 -5.66 18.96 9.82
C LEU A 106 -6.93 18.38 9.23
N ILE A 107 -7.91 18.05 10.09
CA ILE A 107 -9.23 17.58 9.66
C ILE A 107 -10.27 18.65 9.94
N ARG A 108 -11.20 18.80 8.99
CA ARG A 108 -12.44 19.59 9.12
C ARG A 108 -13.60 18.79 8.56
N SER A 109 -14.78 18.99 9.12
CA SER A 109 -16.02 18.31 8.68
C SER A 109 -17.23 19.24 8.74
N THR A 110 -18.17 19.01 7.86
CA THR A 110 -19.51 19.63 7.95
C THR A 110 -20.48 18.81 8.80
N CYS A 111 -20.12 17.58 9.17
CA CYS A 111 -20.97 16.72 9.98
C CYS A 111 -21.09 17.26 11.42
N PRO A 112 -22.29 17.48 11.94
CA PRO A 112 -22.49 18.06 13.28
C PRO A 112 -22.23 17.04 14.41
N GLN A 113 -22.38 15.75 14.14
CA GLN A 113 -22.15 14.67 15.11
C GLN A 113 -21.05 13.77 14.60
N GLU A 114 -19.92 13.73 15.32
CA GLU A 114 -18.76 12.97 14.85
C GLU A 114 -18.95 11.45 14.92
N SER A 115 -19.88 10.92 15.72
CA SER A 115 -19.92 9.49 16.07
C SER A 115 -20.67 8.60 15.08
N ASP A 116 -21.67 9.10 14.33
CA ASP A 116 -22.63 8.22 13.64
C ASP A 116 -22.40 8.02 12.14
N PHE A 117 -21.46 8.75 11.53
CA PHE A 117 -21.28 8.77 10.06
C PHE A 117 -19.96 8.15 9.56
N TYR A 118 -19.26 7.39 10.38
CA TYR A 118 -17.92 6.91 10.07
C TYR A 118 -17.87 5.47 9.58
N SER A 119 -18.84 5.07 8.74
CA SER A 119 -18.69 3.80 8.04
C SER A 119 -17.64 3.95 6.93
N TYR A 120 -16.53 3.24 7.11
CA TYR A 120 -15.51 3.03 6.08
C TYR A 120 -15.58 1.58 5.58
N ASP A 121 -16.78 1.01 5.53
CA ASP A 121 -17.02 -0.39 5.18
C ASP A 121 -16.62 -0.71 3.74
N CYS A 122 -16.64 0.31 2.86
CA CYS A 122 -16.20 0.17 1.48
C CYS A 122 -14.68 0.11 1.33
N VAL A 123 -13.93 0.52 2.36
CA VAL A 123 -12.47 0.54 2.30
C VAL A 123 -11.94 -0.88 2.42
N ASN A 124 -11.33 -1.38 1.34
CA ASN A 124 -10.66 -2.66 1.32
C ASN A 124 -9.13 -2.53 1.17
N ARG A 125 -8.64 -1.34 0.80
CA ARG A 125 -7.22 -1.03 0.72
C ARG A 125 -6.88 0.18 1.59
N PHE A 126 -6.06 -0.05 2.60
CA PHE A 126 -5.61 0.99 3.52
C PHE A 126 -4.09 1.15 3.44
N SER A 127 -3.64 2.38 3.26
CA SER A 127 -2.22 2.74 3.25
C SER A 127 -1.94 3.76 4.33
N CYS A 128 -0.99 3.44 5.21
CA CYS A 128 -0.54 4.32 6.28
C CYS A 128 0.96 4.56 6.13
N LYS A 129 1.32 5.83 5.86
CA LYS A 129 2.71 6.29 5.71
C LYS A 129 3.22 7.02 6.96
N SER A 130 2.39 7.10 7.99
CA SER A 130 2.63 7.87 9.21
C SER A 130 3.13 6.99 10.33
N THR A 131 4.12 7.47 11.08
CA THR A 131 4.60 6.83 12.32
C THR A 131 3.70 7.13 13.50
N ILE A 132 3.05 8.30 13.49
CA ILE A 132 2.22 8.83 14.56
C ILE A 132 0.81 8.98 14.00
N ILE A 133 0.01 7.94 14.14
CA ILE A 133 -1.42 8.10 13.95
C ILE A 133 -1.91 8.91 15.14
N LEU A 134 -2.33 10.13 14.89
CA LEU A 134 -2.90 11.00 15.91
C LEU A 134 -4.07 10.27 16.57
N GLU A 135 -3.89 9.87 17.82
CA GLU A 135 -4.87 9.10 18.60
C GLU A 135 -6.27 9.73 18.57
N CYS A 136 -6.31 11.05 18.58
CA CYS A 136 -7.56 11.81 18.55
C CYS A 136 -8.28 11.77 17.19
N MET A 137 -7.58 11.49 16.09
CA MET A 137 -8.15 11.60 14.75
C MET A 137 -8.77 10.30 14.25
N LEU A 138 -8.17 9.17 14.63
CA LEU A 138 -8.60 7.85 14.15
C LEU A 138 -9.30 7.02 15.23
N SER A 139 -9.43 7.52 16.47
CA SER A 139 -10.05 6.79 17.57
C SER A 139 -11.50 6.37 17.27
N HIS A 140 -12.21 7.14 16.43
CA HIS A 140 -13.60 6.88 16.05
C HIS A 140 -13.76 6.20 14.69
N ILE A 141 -12.65 6.06 13.91
CA ILE A 141 -12.68 5.44 12.59
C ILE A 141 -12.37 3.95 12.73
N LYS A 142 -13.16 3.11 12.04
CA LYS A 142 -12.93 1.67 11.94
C LYS A 142 -12.92 1.25 10.49
N PHE A 143 -11.97 0.37 10.14
CA PHE A 143 -11.87 -0.23 8.82
C PHE A 143 -12.12 -1.75 8.94
N PRO A 144 -13.38 -2.20 8.89
CA PRO A 144 -13.70 -3.61 9.15
C PRO A 144 -13.33 -4.55 8.00
N ASN A 145 -13.23 -4.05 6.77
CA ASN A 145 -13.16 -4.87 5.56
C ASN A 145 -11.81 -4.74 4.83
N ILE A 146 -10.69 -4.61 5.56
CA ILE A 146 -9.37 -4.46 4.93
C ILE A 146 -8.88 -5.77 4.34
N HIS A 147 -8.67 -5.78 3.01
CA HIS A 147 -8.05 -6.88 2.25
C HIS A 147 -6.56 -6.60 1.94
N HIS A 148 -6.22 -5.32 1.76
CA HIS A 148 -4.85 -4.90 1.42
C HIS A 148 -4.40 -3.81 2.40
N LEU A 149 -3.34 -4.10 3.14
CA LEU A 149 -2.76 -3.18 4.12
C LEU A 149 -1.33 -2.82 3.72
N ILE A 150 -1.04 -1.52 3.65
CA ILE A 150 0.29 -0.98 3.37
C ILE A 150 0.73 -0.15 4.57
N LEU A 151 1.84 -0.52 5.19
CA LEU A 151 2.43 0.13 6.34
C LEU A 151 3.82 0.61 5.99
N GLU A 152 4.04 1.92 5.91
CA GLU A 152 5.37 2.47 5.64
C GLU A 152 6.24 2.60 6.89
N TYR A 153 5.65 2.42 8.08
CA TYR A 153 6.35 2.42 9.36
C TYR A 153 5.70 1.40 10.28
N CYS A 154 6.43 1.03 11.34
CA CYS A 154 5.87 0.15 12.35
C CYS A 154 4.74 0.87 13.09
N PRO A 155 3.53 0.38 13.00
CA PRO A 155 2.39 1.03 13.62
C PRO A 155 2.49 0.96 15.15
N ASN A 156 2.10 2.04 15.80
CA ASN A 156 1.94 2.04 17.26
C ASN A 156 0.77 1.11 17.67
N PRO A 157 0.64 0.75 18.95
CA PRO A 157 -0.44 -0.12 19.42
C PRO A 157 -1.86 0.39 19.08
N TYR A 158 -2.06 1.70 19.05
CA TYR A 158 -3.36 2.34 18.75
C TYR A 158 -3.80 2.14 17.30
N PHE A 159 -2.84 2.04 16.38
CA PHE A 159 -3.14 1.76 14.97
C PHE A 159 -4.04 0.52 14.83
N TRP A 160 -3.73 -0.52 15.58
CA TRP A 160 -4.50 -1.76 15.47
C TRP A 160 -5.93 -1.65 16.02
N SER A 161 -6.25 -0.58 16.76
CA SER A 161 -7.62 -0.35 17.21
C SER A 161 -8.56 0.09 16.09
N ILE A 162 -8.02 0.66 15.01
CA ILE A 162 -8.81 1.09 13.85
C ILE A 162 -9.07 -0.05 12.84
N ILE A 163 -8.31 -1.14 12.93
CA ILE A 163 -8.52 -2.35 12.13
C ILE A 163 -8.95 -3.46 13.10
N PRO A 164 -10.25 -3.62 13.34
CA PRO A 164 -10.76 -4.49 14.41
C PRO A 164 -10.49 -5.98 14.14
N THR A 165 -10.48 -6.38 12.88
CA THR A 165 -10.21 -7.76 12.45
C THR A 165 -9.21 -7.80 11.31
N LEU A 166 -8.46 -8.89 11.22
CA LEU A 166 -7.55 -9.21 10.11
C LEU A 166 -8.05 -10.43 9.32
N ASP A 167 -9.28 -10.84 9.57
CA ASP A 167 -9.83 -12.07 8.99
C ASP A 167 -9.98 -12.01 7.48
N GLN A 168 -10.13 -10.80 6.92
CA GLN A 168 -10.23 -10.59 5.47
C GLN A 168 -8.91 -10.14 4.83
N LEU A 169 -7.84 -9.98 5.62
CA LEU A 169 -6.57 -9.49 5.10
C LEU A 169 -5.92 -10.53 4.18
N VAL A 170 -5.74 -10.17 2.91
CA VAL A 170 -5.15 -11.00 1.86
C VAL A 170 -3.70 -10.60 1.57
N SER A 171 -3.40 -9.30 1.66
CA SER A 171 -2.08 -8.77 1.33
C SER A 171 -1.61 -7.75 2.35
N LEU A 172 -0.38 -7.91 2.80
CA LEU A 172 0.30 -6.99 3.70
C LEU A 172 1.62 -6.55 3.09
N GLU A 173 1.81 -5.23 3.00
CA GLU A 173 3.06 -4.60 2.59
C GLU A 173 3.62 -3.77 3.75
N ILE A 174 4.87 -4.03 4.13
CA ILE A 174 5.49 -3.44 5.32
C ILE A 174 6.82 -2.81 4.96
N PHE A 175 7.04 -1.61 5.50
CA PHE A 175 8.33 -0.96 5.54
C PHE A 175 8.87 -1.01 6.98
N LEU A 176 9.86 -1.85 7.23
CA LEU A 176 10.50 -1.96 8.54
C LEU A 176 11.65 -0.96 8.63
N CYS A 177 11.57 -0.02 9.59
CA CYS A 177 12.69 0.85 9.93
C CYS A 177 13.74 0.08 10.75
N ASP A 178 15.03 0.47 10.61
CA ASP A 178 16.16 -0.16 11.33
C ASP A 178 16.07 -0.10 12.86
N GLU A 179 15.24 0.79 13.39
CA GLU A 179 14.97 0.95 14.81
C GLU A 179 13.82 0.07 15.32
N SER A 180 13.35 -0.89 14.53
CA SER A 180 12.25 -1.75 14.95
C SER A 180 12.67 -2.59 16.17
N ASN A 181 12.19 -2.13 17.31
CA ASN A 181 12.34 -2.79 18.60
C ASN A 181 11.73 -4.21 18.52
N LYS A 182 12.30 -5.17 19.23
CA LYS A 182 11.76 -6.53 19.35
C LYS A 182 10.27 -6.54 19.70
N THR A 183 9.82 -5.61 20.53
CA THR A 183 8.40 -5.43 20.88
C THR A 183 7.50 -5.22 19.66
N ILE A 184 7.98 -4.49 18.63
CA ILE A 184 7.22 -4.23 17.39
C ILE A 184 7.17 -5.50 16.55
N GLN A 185 8.27 -6.24 16.48
CA GLN A 185 8.33 -7.52 15.77
C GLN A 185 7.36 -8.52 16.41
N ASP A 186 7.35 -8.63 17.75
CA ASP A 186 6.43 -9.50 18.48
C ASP A 186 4.95 -9.11 18.26
N GLN A 187 4.66 -7.80 18.26
CA GLN A 187 3.30 -7.31 17.95
C GLN A 187 2.88 -7.66 16.53
N LEU A 188 3.74 -7.43 15.55
CA LEU A 188 3.46 -7.77 14.16
C LEU A 188 3.27 -9.27 13.99
N GLN A 189 4.15 -10.08 14.59
CA GLN A 189 4.03 -11.54 14.60
C GLN A 189 2.68 -12.00 15.15
N ASN A 190 2.28 -11.47 16.31
CA ASN A 190 0.99 -11.79 16.92
C ASN A 190 -0.20 -11.43 16.03
N ARG A 191 -0.09 -10.33 15.26
CA ARG A 191 -1.11 -9.92 14.31
C ARG A 191 -1.13 -10.79 13.06
N LEU A 192 0.03 -11.13 12.53
CA LEU A 192 0.15 -12.03 11.37
C LEU A 192 -0.45 -13.40 11.66
N CYS A 193 -0.26 -13.95 12.87
CA CYS A 193 -0.89 -15.21 13.28
C CYS A 193 -2.43 -15.14 13.29
N ARG A 194 -3.01 -13.94 13.41
CA ARG A 194 -4.47 -13.72 13.42
C ARG A 194 -5.05 -13.36 12.05
N ALA A 195 -4.26 -13.45 10.98
CA ALA A 195 -4.68 -13.17 9.61
C ALA A 195 -4.75 -14.47 8.78
N PRO A 196 -5.82 -15.28 8.91
CA PRO A 196 -5.89 -16.62 8.34
C PRO A 196 -5.92 -16.64 6.81
N HIS A 197 -6.30 -15.54 6.18
CA HIS A 197 -6.40 -15.40 4.72
C HIS A 197 -5.23 -14.60 4.12
N LEU A 198 -4.21 -14.24 4.90
CA LEU A 198 -3.05 -13.53 4.43
C LEU A 198 -2.19 -14.41 3.52
N THR A 199 -2.31 -14.22 2.21
CA THR A 199 -1.59 -15.01 1.21
C THR A 199 -0.35 -14.30 0.66
N SER A 200 -0.29 -12.99 0.75
CA SER A 200 0.79 -12.17 0.18
C SER A 200 1.44 -11.27 1.22
N LEU A 201 2.75 -11.41 1.38
CA LEU A 201 3.56 -10.59 2.27
C LEU A 201 4.68 -9.92 1.48
N LYS A 202 4.78 -8.60 1.59
CA LYS A 202 5.81 -7.81 0.94
C LYS A 202 6.55 -6.94 1.95
N PHE A 203 7.87 -6.99 1.88
CA PHE A 203 8.76 -6.14 2.65
C PHE A 203 9.41 -5.10 1.75
N ARG A 204 9.28 -3.82 2.11
CA ARG A 204 9.94 -2.72 1.38
C ARG A 204 11.32 -2.39 1.92
N SER A 205 11.59 -2.63 3.20
CA SER A 205 12.92 -2.45 3.80
C SER A 205 13.21 -3.61 4.73
N TRP A 206 14.48 -4.00 4.87
CA TRP A 206 14.81 -5.23 5.55
C TRP A 206 16.23 -5.39 6.14
N SER A 207 16.84 -4.32 6.59
CA SER A 207 18.09 -4.42 7.35
C SER A 207 18.03 -5.38 8.56
N ILE A 208 16.82 -5.77 9.03
CA ILE A 208 16.58 -6.64 10.18
C ILE A 208 15.85 -7.94 9.76
N LEU A 209 15.63 -8.15 8.46
CA LEU A 209 14.68 -9.15 7.98
C LEU A 209 15.08 -10.60 8.27
N SER A 210 16.36 -10.91 8.29
CA SER A 210 16.81 -12.28 8.45
C SER A 210 16.26 -12.92 9.73
N ALA A 211 16.38 -12.27 10.87
CA ALA A 211 15.87 -12.79 12.14
C ALA A 211 14.33 -12.85 12.17
N PHE A 212 13.68 -11.81 11.66
CA PHE A 212 12.21 -11.71 11.69
C PHE A 212 11.51 -12.73 10.79
N LEU A 213 12.05 -13.03 9.60
CA LEU A 213 11.48 -14.03 8.69
C LEU A 213 11.38 -15.44 9.30
N TYR A 214 12.32 -15.79 10.20
CA TYR A 214 12.28 -17.07 10.88
C TYR A 214 11.16 -17.19 11.91
N GLU A 215 10.74 -16.07 12.47
CA GLU A 215 9.75 -16.02 13.54
C GLU A 215 8.31 -16.05 13.01
N ILE A 216 8.10 -15.69 11.73
CA ILE A 216 6.76 -15.64 11.14
C ILE A 216 6.20 -17.05 10.95
N LYS A 217 5.12 -17.35 11.67
CA LYS A 217 4.44 -18.67 11.69
C LYS A 217 3.05 -18.64 11.05
N ASN A 218 2.80 -17.76 10.09
CA ASN A 218 1.53 -17.75 9.39
C ASN A 218 1.54 -18.76 8.22
N GLN A 219 0.70 -19.79 8.30
CA GLN A 219 0.66 -20.89 7.34
C GLN A 219 -0.08 -20.56 6.03
N SER A 220 -0.74 -19.42 5.94
CA SER A 220 -1.51 -19.03 4.75
C SER A 220 -0.66 -18.33 3.69
N ILE A 221 0.48 -17.76 4.07
CA ILE A 221 1.33 -16.98 3.17
C ILE A 221 1.92 -17.90 2.10
N ARG A 222 1.67 -17.56 0.83
CA ARG A 222 2.17 -18.28 -0.35
C ARG A 222 3.04 -17.40 -1.24
N ARG A 223 2.87 -16.09 -1.15
CA ARG A 223 3.61 -15.10 -1.94
C ARG A 223 4.46 -14.24 -1.02
N LEU A 224 5.77 -14.20 -1.32
CA LEU A 224 6.73 -13.41 -0.59
C LEU A 224 7.45 -12.46 -1.55
N ASP A 225 7.40 -11.15 -1.28
CA ASP A 225 8.10 -10.13 -2.04
C ASP A 225 9.18 -9.48 -1.16
N LEU A 226 10.43 -9.77 -1.51
CA LEU A 226 11.63 -9.28 -0.84
C LEU A 226 12.42 -8.29 -1.70
N GLN A 227 11.80 -7.70 -2.73
CA GLN A 227 12.39 -6.69 -3.60
C GLN A 227 12.32 -5.29 -2.99
N GLY A 228 12.75 -5.15 -1.74
CA GLY A 228 12.70 -3.89 -1.01
C GLY A 228 13.78 -2.88 -1.43
N THR A 229 13.68 -1.69 -0.83
CA THR A 229 14.70 -0.65 -0.88
C THR A 229 15.12 -0.26 0.54
N ASP A 230 16.31 0.31 0.70
CA ASP A 230 16.73 0.90 1.97
C ASP A 230 16.07 2.29 2.21
N ARG A 231 16.38 2.95 3.34
CA ARG A 231 15.90 4.29 3.68
C ARG A 231 16.26 5.36 2.64
N LEU A 232 17.32 5.15 1.88
CA LEU A 232 17.78 6.04 0.82
C LEU A 232 17.23 5.63 -0.56
N TYR A 233 16.20 4.78 -0.58
CA TYR A 233 15.60 4.20 -1.78
C TYR A 233 16.57 3.40 -2.65
N ARG A 234 17.71 2.95 -2.08
CA ARG A 234 18.63 2.06 -2.78
C ARG A 234 18.11 0.64 -2.74
N GLU A 235 18.24 -0.06 -3.84
CA GLU A 235 17.84 -1.46 -3.95
C GLU A 235 18.60 -2.35 -2.96
N LEU A 236 17.87 -3.22 -2.29
CA LEU A 236 18.43 -4.20 -1.36
C LEU A 236 18.71 -5.51 -2.08
N TRP A 237 19.94 -5.95 -2.00
CA TRP A 237 20.45 -7.14 -2.66
C TRP A 237 20.88 -8.17 -1.64
N LEU A 238 20.26 -9.35 -1.66
CA LEU A 238 20.64 -10.47 -0.81
C LEU A 238 21.97 -11.07 -1.22
N ASN A 239 22.81 -11.35 -0.24
CA ASN A 239 24.01 -12.18 -0.44
C ASN A 239 23.67 -13.67 -0.32
N GLY A 240 24.70 -14.54 -0.58
CA GLY A 240 24.53 -15.99 -0.54
C GLY A 240 24.09 -16.50 0.83
N ASP A 241 24.67 -15.99 1.91
CA ASP A 241 24.36 -16.42 3.28
C ASP A 241 22.93 -16.05 3.67
N GLU A 242 22.48 -14.83 3.35
CA GLU A 242 21.11 -14.39 3.57
C GLU A 242 20.09 -15.22 2.77
N CYS A 243 20.47 -15.61 1.54
CA CYS A 243 19.66 -16.51 0.73
C CYS A 243 19.55 -17.90 1.35
N ILE A 244 20.65 -18.49 1.81
CA ILE A 244 20.68 -19.81 2.45
C ILE A 244 19.89 -19.78 3.75
N GLN A 245 20.15 -18.80 4.60
CA GLN A 245 19.47 -18.70 5.90
C GLN A 245 17.96 -18.60 5.77
N SER A 246 17.41 -17.82 4.88
CA SER A 246 15.97 -17.60 4.75
C SER A 246 15.21 -18.78 4.09
N GLY A 247 15.90 -19.73 3.43
CA GLY A 247 15.29 -20.91 2.79
C GLY A 247 14.55 -21.84 3.74
N PRO A 248 15.17 -22.32 4.82
CA PRO A 248 14.56 -23.25 5.75
C PRO A 248 13.56 -22.63 6.72
N SER A 249 13.29 -21.32 6.63
CA SER A 249 12.23 -20.69 7.42
C SER A 249 10.85 -21.24 7.06
N THR A 250 9.90 -21.16 8.00
CA THR A 250 8.51 -21.58 7.75
C THR A 250 7.94 -20.89 6.50
N LEU A 251 8.18 -19.60 6.34
CA LEU A 251 7.79 -18.84 5.15
C LEU A 251 8.49 -19.33 3.88
N GLY A 252 9.79 -19.63 3.97
CA GLY A 252 10.56 -20.12 2.84
C GLY A 252 10.02 -21.46 2.33
N ILE A 253 9.77 -22.42 3.23
CA ILE A 253 9.27 -23.74 2.87
C ILE A 253 7.89 -23.69 2.22
N GLN A 254 6.98 -22.86 2.69
CA GLN A 254 5.59 -22.80 2.21
C GLN A 254 5.38 -21.84 1.02
N CYS A 255 6.40 -21.04 0.66
CA CYS A 255 6.33 -20.03 -0.39
C CYS A 255 6.18 -20.68 -1.77
N GLU A 256 5.17 -20.26 -2.52
CA GLU A 256 4.92 -20.69 -3.90
C GLU A 256 5.36 -19.64 -4.92
N VAL A 257 5.31 -18.35 -4.54
CA VAL A 257 5.67 -17.22 -5.41
C VAL A 257 6.68 -16.33 -4.69
N LEU A 258 7.89 -16.25 -5.21
CA LEU A 258 8.97 -15.46 -4.63
C LEU A 258 9.40 -14.34 -5.56
N PHE A 259 9.51 -13.12 -5.00
CA PHE A 259 10.15 -11.96 -5.62
C PHE A 259 11.37 -11.57 -4.81
N ILE A 260 12.54 -11.50 -5.45
CA ILE A 260 13.82 -11.32 -4.74
C ILE A 260 14.85 -10.57 -5.59
N ARG A 261 15.81 -9.90 -4.92
CA ARG A 261 17.03 -9.39 -5.55
C ARG A 261 18.23 -10.09 -4.94
N VAL A 262 19.13 -10.60 -5.76
CA VAL A 262 20.33 -11.31 -5.32
C VAL A 262 21.59 -10.69 -5.90
N LYS A 263 22.68 -10.72 -5.13
CA LYS A 263 23.99 -10.25 -5.62
C LYS A 263 24.55 -11.18 -6.68
N HIS A 264 24.46 -12.50 -6.45
CA HIS A 264 25.09 -13.52 -7.29
C HIS A 264 24.08 -14.56 -7.76
N ARG A 265 24.18 -14.99 -9.00
CA ARG A 265 23.31 -15.98 -9.63
C ARG A 265 23.32 -17.34 -8.93
N GLU A 266 24.48 -17.74 -8.38
CA GLU A 266 24.62 -18.99 -7.64
C GLU A 266 23.74 -19.02 -6.38
N SER A 267 23.50 -17.85 -5.76
CA SER A 267 22.62 -17.72 -4.61
C SER A 267 21.19 -18.12 -4.93
N MET A 268 20.77 -17.95 -6.18
CA MET A 268 19.44 -18.36 -6.64
C MET A 268 19.31 -19.87 -6.78
N LEU A 269 20.30 -20.58 -7.30
CA LEU A 269 20.27 -22.05 -7.38
C LEU A 269 20.15 -22.66 -6.01
N ASN A 270 20.93 -22.18 -5.05
CA ASN A 270 20.85 -22.63 -3.66
C ASN A 270 19.44 -22.40 -3.09
N ARG A 271 18.83 -21.26 -3.40
CA ARG A 271 17.49 -20.90 -2.95
C ARG A 271 16.42 -21.83 -3.52
N VAL A 272 16.45 -22.05 -4.84
CA VAL A 272 15.50 -22.92 -5.54
C VAL A 272 15.56 -24.34 -4.98
N ASN A 273 16.76 -24.84 -4.69
CA ASN A 273 16.97 -26.18 -4.13
C ASN A 273 16.47 -26.33 -2.68
N LEU A 274 16.43 -25.24 -1.92
CA LEU A 274 15.97 -25.22 -0.52
C LEU A 274 14.46 -25.00 -0.38
N MET A 275 13.80 -24.48 -1.40
CA MET A 275 12.38 -24.08 -1.36
C MET A 275 11.55 -24.96 -2.28
N ASN A 276 11.21 -26.15 -1.82
CA ASN A 276 10.56 -27.20 -2.62
C ASN A 276 9.15 -26.86 -3.15
N ASN A 277 8.51 -25.82 -2.62
CA ASN A 277 7.15 -25.43 -3.01
C ASN A 277 7.12 -24.23 -3.96
N ILE A 278 8.28 -23.65 -4.35
CA ILE A 278 8.31 -22.55 -5.30
C ILE A 278 7.78 -23.01 -6.66
N ARG A 279 6.79 -22.28 -7.17
CA ARG A 279 6.21 -22.47 -8.49
C ARG A 279 6.52 -21.31 -9.43
N VAL A 280 6.66 -20.11 -8.86
CA VAL A 280 6.98 -18.90 -9.60
C VAL A 280 8.08 -18.14 -8.87
N LEU A 281 9.15 -17.81 -9.59
CA LEU A 281 10.27 -17.04 -9.09
C LEU A 281 10.51 -15.84 -10.01
N ASN A 282 10.45 -14.65 -9.42
CA ASN A 282 10.82 -13.40 -10.10
C ASN A 282 12.04 -12.83 -9.40
N PHE A 283 13.13 -12.69 -10.10
CA PHE A 283 14.34 -12.18 -9.48
C PHE A 283 15.14 -11.24 -10.36
N PHE A 284 15.92 -10.39 -9.68
CA PHE A 284 16.99 -9.57 -10.27
C PHE A 284 18.31 -10.08 -9.77
N CYS A 285 19.32 -10.08 -10.63
CA CYS A 285 20.69 -10.45 -10.29
C CYS A 285 21.64 -9.28 -10.52
N GLN A 286 22.48 -8.96 -9.51
CA GLN A 286 23.44 -7.86 -9.59
C GLN A 286 24.64 -8.17 -10.50
N ASP A 287 24.99 -9.46 -10.70
CA ASP A 287 26.04 -9.86 -11.63
C ASP A 287 25.87 -9.26 -13.04
N ASN A 288 24.64 -8.81 -13.35
CA ASN A 288 24.29 -8.16 -14.61
C ASN A 288 24.44 -6.62 -14.58
N GLN A 289 24.83 -6.02 -13.44
CA GLN A 289 24.94 -4.57 -13.27
C GLN A 289 26.33 -4.03 -13.67
N LEU A 290 26.97 -4.52 -14.70
CA LEU A 290 28.16 -3.86 -15.22
C LEU A 290 27.73 -2.74 -16.18
N ASP A 291 28.13 -1.53 -15.83
CA ASP A 291 28.08 -0.23 -16.53
C ASP A 291 26.98 -0.05 -17.61
N GLU A 292 26.07 0.87 -17.29
CA GLU A 292 25.01 1.33 -18.22
C GLU A 292 25.56 1.97 -19.52
N SER A 293 26.87 2.20 -19.60
CA SER A 293 27.55 2.83 -20.73
C SER A 293 27.75 1.93 -21.94
N ASP A 294 27.76 0.63 -21.73
CA ASP A 294 28.02 -0.31 -22.83
C ASP A 294 26.72 -0.98 -23.28
N GLY A 295 26.26 -0.75 -24.49
CA GLY A 295 25.07 -1.38 -25.10
C GLY A 295 25.01 -2.93 -25.08
N LEU A 296 25.82 -3.57 -24.23
CA LEU A 296 25.97 -5.01 -24.00
C LEU A 296 24.96 -5.58 -22.99
N SER A 297 24.07 -4.77 -22.39
CA SER A 297 23.17 -5.23 -21.32
C SER A 297 22.16 -6.32 -21.75
N LEU A 298 21.74 -6.30 -23.01
CA LEU A 298 20.83 -7.30 -23.58
C LEU A 298 21.50 -8.66 -23.79
N ALA A 299 22.74 -8.67 -24.30
CA ALA A 299 23.49 -9.91 -24.53
C ALA A 299 23.79 -10.68 -23.23
N ARG A 300 24.12 -9.95 -22.15
CA ARG A 300 24.37 -10.55 -20.82
C ARG A 300 23.11 -11.11 -20.17
N HIS A 301 21.95 -10.51 -20.45
CA HIS A 301 20.70 -11.03 -19.94
C HIS A 301 20.31 -12.36 -20.62
N ASP A 302 20.66 -12.52 -21.89
CA ASP A 302 20.50 -13.79 -22.60
C ASP A 302 21.46 -14.84 -22.05
N GLU A 303 22.70 -14.46 -21.74
CA GLU A 303 23.69 -15.33 -21.08
C GLU A 303 23.17 -15.83 -19.72
N LEU A 304 22.53 -14.98 -18.92
CA LEU A 304 21.99 -15.37 -17.63
C LEU A 304 20.81 -16.36 -17.78
N VAL A 305 19.91 -16.16 -18.72
CA VAL A 305 18.83 -17.10 -19.02
C VAL A 305 19.42 -18.45 -19.41
N THR A 306 20.35 -18.47 -20.38
CA THR A 306 21.03 -19.70 -20.84
C THR A 306 21.75 -20.41 -19.68
N TRP A 307 22.44 -19.65 -18.84
CA TRP A 307 23.10 -20.23 -17.66
C TRP A 307 22.13 -20.94 -16.71
N PHE A 308 20.96 -20.35 -16.45
CA PHE A 308 19.93 -21.01 -15.64
C PHE A 308 19.31 -22.21 -16.32
N GLU A 309 19.10 -22.17 -17.63
CA GLU A 309 18.63 -23.32 -18.42
C GLU A 309 19.56 -24.51 -18.32
N ASP A 310 20.88 -24.24 -18.30
CA ASP A 310 21.93 -25.27 -18.15
C ASP A 310 22.00 -25.86 -16.72
N GLN A 311 21.68 -25.07 -15.70
CA GLN A 311 21.83 -25.47 -14.29
C GLN A 311 20.57 -26.07 -13.69
N LEU A 312 19.39 -25.73 -14.21
CA LEU A 312 18.12 -26.18 -13.67
C LEU A 312 17.56 -27.35 -14.44
N SER A 313 16.68 -28.11 -13.79
CA SER A 313 16.01 -29.23 -14.45
C SER A 313 15.05 -28.73 -15.52
N LEU A 314 14.75 -29.59 -16.51
CA LEU A 314 13.76 -29.34 -17.57
C LEU A 314 12.33 -29.00 -17.10
N ALA A 315 12.08 -29.13 -15.78
CA ALA A 315 10.81 -28.76 -15.19
C ALA A 315 10.61 -27.23 -15.10
N TRP A 316 11.69 -26.45 -15.20
CA TRP A 316 11.62 -24.99 -15.14
C TRP A 316 11.53 -24.37 -16.53
N GLU A 317 10.62 -23.43 -16.68
CA GLU A 317 10.54 -22.54 -17.82
C GLU A 317 11.05 -21.17 -17.41
N ILE A 318 11.97 -20.62 -18.19
CA ILE A 318 12.70 -19.40 -17.86
C ILE A 318 12.42 -18.37 -18.95
N ALA A 319 12.05 -17.16 -18.56
CA ALA A 319 11.85 -16.06 -19.50
C ALA A 319 12.23 -14.72 -18.88
N LYS A 320 12.47 -13.76 -19.73
CA LYS A 320 12.60 -12.36 -19.35
C LYS A 320 11.25 -11.80 -18.96
N HIS A 321 11.22 -11.01 -17.90
CA HIS A 321 9.97 -10.36 -17.50
C HIS A 321 9.56 -9.31 -18.55
N PRO A 322 8.32 -9.31 -19.04
CA PRO A 322 7.93 -8.48 -20.20
C PRO A 322 8.00 -6.96 -19.94
N ARG A 323 7.92 -6.53 -18.67
CA ARG A 323 7.94 -5.11 -18.28
C ARG A 323 9.25 -4.65 -17.65
N TYR A 324 10.04 -5.57 -17.12
CA TYR A 324 11.27 -5.27 -16.37
C TYR A 324 12.43 -6.01 -17.01
N PHE A 325 13.13 -5.36 -17.92
CA PHE A 325 14.19 -5.95 -18.74
C PHE A 325 15.34 -6.60 -17.94
N ARG A 326 15.50 -6.26 -16.64
CA ARG A 326 16.49 -6.85 -15.73
C ARG A 326 15.92 -7.96 -14.84
N CYS A 327 14.64 -8.29 -14.98
CA CYS A 327 13.98 -9.30 -14.18
C CYS A 327 13.85 -10.60 -14.96
N ILE A 328 14.30 -11.69 -14.34
CA ILE A 328 14.06 -13.04 -14.85
C ILE A 328 12.87 -13.61 -14.11
N GLN A 329 11.99 -14.22 -14.87
CA GLN A 329 10.85 -14.94 -14.38
C GLN A 329 11.03 -16.43 -14.69
N MET A 330 10.85 -17.27 -13.67
CA MET A 330 10.93 -18.71 -13.78
C MET A 330 9.67 -19.32 -13.21
N TRP A 331 9.17 -20.37 -13.83
CA TRP A 331 8.02 -21.13 -13.32
C TRP A 331 8.16 -22.62 -13.61
N ILE A 332 7.53 -23.45 -12.80
CA ILE A 332 7.47 -24.89 -12.98
C ILE A 332 6.32 -25.19 -13.94
N ARG A 333 6.59 -26.05 -14.94
CA ARG A 333 5.60 -26.57 -15.88
C ARG A 333 4.60 -27.51 -15.22
#